data_65a51b1a513296174a62841921bec293
#
_entry.id   65a51b1a513296174a62841921bec293
#
_cell.length_a   1.000
_cell.length_b   1.000
_cell.length_c   1.000
_cell.angle_alpha   90.00
_cell.angle_beta   90.00
_cell.angle_gamma   90.00
#
_symmetry.space_group_name_H-M   'P 1'
#
loop_
_entity.id
_entity.type
_entity.pdbx_description
1 polymer ?
#
loop_
_entity_poly.entity_id
_entity_poly.type
_entity_poly.pdbx_seq_one_letter_code
_entity_poly.pdbx_strand_id
1 'polypeptide(L)'
;MRPIACYHFILAALFALAPPAGALAATPAPADPQAMIEALTRANAAVVGLQVTVASGARSAETLGKQRSGSGVVIGPDGLILTIGYLMMEAETIQVVTQDNRTVPARPVAYDLATGFGLLRAILPLRGVTPVPLGSHANLKTGDALMAAVGGTSGDVAMTQLVSKRPFSGYWEYHIDTALFTSPPIGNHSGAPLFNQRGELLGIGSLFVGDAMGENRPLPGNMFVPVDLLKPILAEMQQTGSSRLSRRPWLGVTSSEQGGRVNVVRVTRDSPASQAGLAAGDVVLAVDGAKVATLEEFYRKVWAHPNPDDEVKLTVLQGADVKTLTIRAVDRRNTMIKPAGI
;
A
#
# COMPACT_ATOMS: atom_id res chain seq x y z
N MET A 1 101.91 0.11 -9.21
CA MET A 1 101.01 0.27 -10.37
C MET A 1 99.60 0.09 -9.94
N ARG A 2 98.86 1.15 -9.89
CA ARG A 2 97.39 1.14 -9.43
C ARG A 2 96.49 1.11 -10.64
N PRO A 3 95.42 0.31 -10.66
CA PRO A 3 94.35 0.45 -11.68
C PRO A 3 93.32 1.43 -11.28
N ILE A 4 92.81 2.16 -12.25
CA ILE A 4 91.82 3.21 -12.24
C ILE A 4 90.44 2.55 -12.17
N ALA A 5 89.63 2.98 -11.22
CA ALA A 5 88.19 2.57 -11.10
C ALA A 5 87.27 3.50 -11.91
N CYS A 6 86.51 2.93 -12.83
CA CYS A 6 85.41 3.63 -13.54
C CYS A 6 84.15 3.66 -12.70
N TYR A 7 83.67 4.87 -12.37
CA TYR A 7 82.33 5.07 -11.78
C TYR A 7 81.32 5.21 -12.87
N HIS A 8 80.31 4.30 -12.87
CA HIS A 8 79.14 4.44 -13.69
C HIS A 8 78.06 5.19 -12.88
N PHE A 9 77.66 6.35 -13.37
CA PHE A 9 76.50 7.08 -12.87
C PHE A 9 75.21 6.44 -13.41
N ILE A 10 74.39 5.85 -12.52
CA ILE A 10 72.99 5.42 -12.83
C ILE A 10 72.07 6.57 -12.52
N LEU A 11 71.51 7.14 -13.57
CA LEU A 11 70.45 8.17 -13.47
C LEU A 11 69.10 7.45 -13.19
N ALA A 12 68.61 7.52 -11.96
CA ALA A 12 67.26 7.01 -11.60
C ALA A 12 66.23 8.07 -11.97
N ALA A 13 65.41 7.79 -12.98
CA ALA A 13 64.26 8.60 -13.34
C ALA A 13 63.10 8.28 -12.38
N LEU A 14 62.73 9.21 -11.51
CA LEU A 14 61.49 9.17 -10.70
C LEU A 14 60.31 9.48 -11.59
N PHE A 15 59.50 8.47 -11.92
CA PHE A 15 58.16 8.65 -12.45
C PHE A 15 57.23 8.97 -11.28
N ALA A 16 56.77 10.23 -11.18
CA ALA A 16 55.70 10.62 -10.28
C ALA A 16 54.38 10.13 -10.86
N LEU A 17 53.79 9.08 -10.25
CA LEU A 17 52.39 8.69 -10.50
C LEU A 17 51.49 9.77 -9.89
N ALA A 18 50.82 10.57 -10.72
CA ALA A 18 49.72 11.41 -10.29
C ALA A 18 48.48 10.52 -9.96
N PRO A 19 47.81 10.72 -8.82
CA PRO A 19 46.57 9.98 -8.53
C PRO A 19 45.50 10.34 -9.54
N PRO A 20 44.63 9.37 -9.94
CA PRO A 20 43.51 9.68 -10.82
C PRO A 20 42.59 10.69 -10.14
N ALA A 21 42.27 11.78 -10.83
CA ALA A 21 41.30 12.74 -10.39
C ALA A 21 39.96 12.02 -10.19
N GLY A 22 39.57 11.88 -8.93
CA GLY A 22 38.25 11.32 -8.57
C GLY A 22 37.17 12.15 -9.26
N ALA A 23 36.36 11.50 -10.09
CA ALA A 23 35.16 12.10 -10.65
C ALA A 23 34.28 12.49 -9.49
N LEU A 24 34.21 13.78 -9.17
CA LEU A 24 33.17 14.34 -8.29
C LEU A 24 31.82 14.00 -8.96
N ALA A 25 31.05 13.15 -8.30
CA ALA A 25 29.69 12.88 -8.71
C ALA A 25 28.96 14.24 -8.79
N ALA A 26 28.53 14.60 -9.99
CA ALA A 26 27.80 15.83 -10.22
C ALA A 26 26.58 15.83 -9.31
N THR A 27 26.47 16.82 -8.44
CA THR A 27 25.24 17.10 -7.69
C THR A 27 24.13 17.27 -8.71
N PRO A 28 23.00 16.54 -8.60
CA PRO A 28 21.88 16.72 -9.55
C PRO A 28 21.50 18.18 -9.58
N ALA A 29 21.45 18.77 -10.76
CA ALA A 29 20.99 20.13 -10.95
C ALA A 29 19.59 20.27 -10.30
N PRO A 30 19.26 21.41 -9.64
CA PRO A 30 17.94 21.65 -9.13
C PRO A 30 16.93 21.49 -10.28
N ALA A 31 15.87 20.70 -10.02
CA ALA A 31 14.83 20.45 -11.02
C ALA A 31 14.27 21.79 -11.52
N ASP A 32 14.16 21.94 -12.83
CA ASP A 32 13.55 23.13 -13.43
C ASP A 32 12.11 23.27 -12.90
N PRO A 33 11.75 24.38 -12.22
CA PRO A 33 10.42 24.56 -11.66
C PRO A 33 9.30 24.43 -12.71
N GLN A 34 9.56 24.85 -13.95
CA GLN A 34 8.59 24.75 -15.03
C GLN A 34 8.36 23.29 -15.43
N ALA A 35 9.42 22.51 -15.56
CA ALA A 35 9.33 21.08 -15.85
C ALA A 35 8.60 20.30 -14.75
N MET A 36 8.79 20.70 -13.48
CA MET A 36 8.06 20.14 -12.36
C MET A 36 6.56 20.44 -12.45
N ILE A 37 6.18 21.69 -12.69
CA ILE A 37 4.76 22.08 -12.82
C ILE A 37 4.10 21.30 -13.95
N GLU A 38 4.74 21.19 -15.11
CA GLU A 38 4.22 20.43 -16.23
C GLU A 38 4.07 18.93 -15.93
N ALA A 39 5.05 18.34 -15.22
CA ALA A 39 5.00 16.94 -14.82
C ALA A 39 3.84 16.67 -13.86
N LEU A 40 3.66 17.53 -12.85
CA LEU A 40 2.56 17.42 -11.88
C LEU A 40 1.19 17.69 -12.52
N THR A 41 1.10 18.62 -13.47
CA THR A 41 -0.13 18.89 -14.23
C THR A 41 -0.53 17.68 -15.07
N ARG A 42 0.43 17.04 -15.77
CA ARG A 42 0.17 15.79 -16.51
C ARG A 42 -0.25 14.65 -15.59
N ALA A 43 0.42 14.51 -14.43
CA ALA A 43 0.07 13.49 -13.45
C ALA A 43 -1.35 13.68 -12.89
N ASN A 44 -1.70 14.92 -12.57
CA ASN A 44 -3.06 15.25 -12.10
C ASN A 44 -4.13 14.98 -13.16
N ALA A 45 -3.85 15.20 -14.45
CA ALA A 45 -4.79 14.90 -15.54
C ALA A 45 -5.16 13.40 -15.64
N ALA A 46 -4.35 12.50 -15.08
CA ALA A 46 -4.63 11.07 -15.01
C ALA A 46 -5.46 10.64 -13.79
N VAL A 47 -5.73 11.57 -12.87
CA VAL A 47 -6.51 11.27 -11.65
C VAL A 47 -8.00 11.32 -11.95
N VAL A 48 -8.72 10.32 -11.49
CA VAL A 48 -10.16 10.17 -11.72
C VAL A 48 -10.90 9.98 -10.39
N GLY A 49 -12.13 10.46 -10.32
CA GLY A 49 -13.04 10.14 -9.23
C GLY A 49 -13.66 8.76 -9.44
N LEU A 50 -13.99 8.11 -8.32
CA LEU A 50 -14.70 6.83 -8.30
C LEU A 50 -16.00 6.97 -7.52
N GLN A 51 -17.09 6.46 -8.08
CA GLN A 51 -18.38 6.30 -7.42
C GLN A 51 -18.78 4.83 -7.51
N VAL A 52 -19.02 4.22 -6.37
CA VAL A 52 -19.25 2.78 -6.27
C VAL A 52 -20.53 2.53 -5.47
N THR A 53 -21.44 1.72 -6.05
CA THR A 53 -22.60 1.16 -5.35
C THR A 53 -22.31 -0.31 -5.09
N VAL A 54 -22.58 -0.73 -3.86
CA VAL A 54 -22.31 -2.09 -3.39
C VAL A 54 -23.54 -2.97 -3.53
N ALA A 55 -23.32 -4.25 -3.84
CA ALA A 55 -24.39 -5.24 -4.01
C ALA A 55 -25.28 -5.35 -2.77
N SER A 56 -26.56 -5.64 -2.99
CA SER A 56 -27.49 -5.90 -1.89
C SER A 56 -27.05 -7.12 -1.09
N GLY A 57 -27.03 -7.00 0.24
CA GLY A 57 -26.56 -8.06 1.13
C GLY A 57 -25.03 -8.17 1.28
N ALA A 58 -24.26 -7.28 0.66
CA ALA A 58 -22.82 -7.24 0.83
C ALA A 58 -22.42 -7.01 2.29
N ARG A 59 -21.58 -7.89 2.84
CA ARG A 59 -21.10 -7.79 4.24
C ARG A 59 -20.26 -6.54 4.47
N SER A 60 -19.48 -6.12 3.48
CA SER A 60 -18.68 -4.90 3.56
C SER A 60 -19.52 -3.62 3.69
N ALA A 61 -20.81 -3.66 3.37
CA ALA A 61 -21.71 -2.52 3.53
C ALA A 61 -21.92 -2.12 5.00
N GLU A 62 -21.78 -3.08 5.94
CA GLU A 62 -21.93 -2.81 7.39
C GLU A 62 -20.84 -1.88 7.93
N THR A 63 -19.65 -1.90 7.34
CA THR A 63 -18.49 -1.14 7.82
C THR A 63 -18.05 -0.02 6.88
N LEU A 64 -18.26 -0.19 5.58
CA LEU A 64 -17.77 0.74 4.55
C LEU A 64 -18.92 1.52 3.86
N GLY A 65 -20.18 1.19 4.21
CA GLY A 65 -21.34 1.81 3.58
C GLY A 65 -21.68 1.22 2.22
N LYS A 66 -22.93 1.51 1.75
CA LYS A 66 -23.44 1.05 0.45
C LYS A 66 -22.99 1.91 -0.73
N GLN A 67 -22.80 3.19 -0.50
CA GLN A 67 -22.27 4.15 -1.46
C GLN A 67 -20.86 4.51 -1.03
N ARG A 68 -19.90 4.37 -1.94
CA ARG A 68 -18.50 4.68 -1.68
C ARG A 68 -17.99 5.63 -2.75
N SER A 69 -17.20 6.58 -2.34
CA SER A 69 -16.51 7.50 -3.23
C SER A 69 -15.03 7.57 -2.90
N GLY A 70 -14.24 7.86 -3.88
CA GLY A 70 -12.80 7.99 -3.73
C GLY A 70 -12.15 8.36 -5.05
N SER A 71 -10.88 8.06 -5.15
CA SER A 71 -10.06 8.39 -6.32
C SER A 71 -9.41 7.14 -6.91
N GLY A 72 -8.96 7.28 -8.13
CA GLY A 72 -8.08 6.36 -8.80
C GLY A 72 -7.14 7.11 -9.74
N VAL A 73 -6.16 6.43 -10.27
CA VAL A 73 -5.22 7.00 -11.24
C VAL A 73 -5.02 6.04 -12.42
N VAL A 74 -5.03 6.59 -13.63
CA VAL A 74 -4.83 5.80 -14.84
C VAL A 74 -3.35 5.42 -14.94
N ILE A 75 -3.08 4.11 -15.01
CA ILE A 75 -1.73 3.53 -15.09
C ILE A 75 -1.48 2.72 -16.37
N GLY A 76 -2.51 2.49 -17.19
CA GLY A 76 -2.40 1.74 -18.45
C GLY A 76 -3.13 2.42 -19.60
N PRO A 77 -2.61 2.29 -20.84
CA PRO A 77 -3.19 2.92 -22.04
C PRO A 77 -4.57 2.35 -22.40
N ASP A 78 -4.90 1.18 -21.89
CA ASP A 78 -6.18 0.48 -22.06
C ASP A 78 -7.24 0.91 -21.03
N GLY A 79 -7.03 2.05 -20.36
CA GLY A 79 -7.91 2.56 -19.34
C GLY A 79 -7.82 1.80 -17.99
N LEU A 80 -6.67 1.14 -17.73
CA LEU A 80 -6.41 0.51 -16.45
C LEU A 80 -6.20 1.57 -15.37
N ILE A 81 -6.97 1.47 -14.29
CA ILE A 81 -6.99 2.40 -13.16
C ILE A 81 -6.56 1.68 -11.90
N LEU A 82 -5.61 2.25 -11.18
CA LEU A 82 -5.20 1.81 -9.85
C LEU A 82 -5.94 2.63 -8.79
N THR A 83 -6.44 1.94 -7.77
CA THR A 83 -7.11 2.54 -6.61
C THR A 83 -6.84 1.72 -5.34
N ILE A 84 -7.49 2.08 -4.24
CA ILE A 84 -7.52 1.24 -3.03
C ILE A 84 -8.71 0.28 -3.09
N GLY A 85 -8.44 -1.00 -2.83
CA GLY A 85 -9.37 -2.09 -3.14
C GLY A 85 -10.67 -2.10 -2.33
N TYR A 86 -10.66 -1.57 -1.08
CA TYR A 86 -11.87 -1.54 -0.27
C TYR A 86 -12.99 -0.68 -0.88
N LEU A 87 -12.67 0.27 -1.77
CA LEU A 87 -13.68 1.04 -2.50
C LEU A 87 -14.53 0.14 -3.39
N MET A 88 -13.90 -0.84 -4.05
CA MET A 88 -14.55 -1.71 -5.04
C MET A 88 -15.00 -3.07 -4.46
N MET A 89 -14.79 -3.30 -3.16
CA MET A 89 -15.18 -4.56 -2.52
C MET A 89 -16.69 -4.79 -2.62
N GLU A 90 -17.10 -5.93 -3.21
CA GLU A 90 -18.51 -6.33 -3.42
C GLU A 90 -19.31 -5.29 -4.23
N ALA A 91 -18.65 -4.55 -5.15
CA ALA A 91 -19.30 -3.53 -5.95
C ALA A 91 -20.30 -4.14 -6.95
N GLU A 92 -21.49 -3.57 -7.03
CA GLU A 92 -22.49 -3.86 -8.07
C GLU A 92 -22.28 -2.95 -9.28
N THR A 93 -22.01 -1.65 -9.04
CA THR A 93 -21.71 -0.69 -10.09
C THR A 93 -20.49 0.14 -9.71
N ILE A 94 -19.67 0.45 -10.72
CA ILE A 94 -18.51 1.32 -10.58
C ILE A 94 -18.55 2.35 -11.70
N GLN A 95 -18.45 3.62 -11.34
CA GLN A 95 -18.37 4.73 -12.26
C GLN A 95 -17.10 5.52 -12.02
N VAL A 96 -16.45 5.88 -13.10
CA VAL A 96 -15.27 6.73 -13.16
C VAL A 96 -15.72 8.13 -13.57
N VAL A 97 -15.38 9.14 -12.80
CA VAL A 97 -15.63 10.54 -13.10
C VAL A 97 -14.32 11.19 -13.50
N THR A 98 -14.24 11.62 -14.76
CA THR A 98 -13.07 12.30 -15.29
C THR A 98 -13.01 13.77 -14.87
N GLN A 99 -11.87 14.44 -15.02
CA GLN A 99 -11.74 15.86 -14.62
C GLN A 99 -12.61 16.81 -15.44
N ASP A 100 -12.95 16.44 -16.69
CA ASP A 100 -13.93 17.17 -17.52
C ASP A 100 -15.39 16.78 -17.19
N ASN A 101 -15.59 16.17 -16.02
CA ASN A 101 -16.89 15.83 -15.43
C ASN A 101 -17.73 14.81 -16.26
N ARG A 102 -17.09 14.00 -17.09
CA ARG A 102 -17.76 12.87 -17.76
C ARG A 102 -17.78 11.66 -16.82
N THR A 103 -18.90 11.00 -16.78
CA THR A 103 -19.07 9.73 -16.07
C THR A 103 -18.95 8.56 -17.05
N VAL A 104 -18.04 7.64 -16.76
CA VAL A 104 -17.74 6.46 -17.59
C VAL A 104 -17.88 5.21 -16.73
N PRO A 105 -18.67 4.20 -17.15
CA PRO A 105 -18.75 2.95 -16.43
C PRO A 105 -17.39 2.21 -16.45
N ALA A 106 -17.10 1.54 -15.35
CA ALA A 106 -15.89 0.72 -15.21
C ALA A 106 -16.23 -0.65 -14.65
N ARG A 107 -15.37 -1.61 -14.91
CA ARG A 107 -15.46 -2.95 -14.35
C ARG A 107 -14.26 -3.24 -13.43
N PRO A 108 -14.45 -4.04 -12.39
CA PRO A 108 -13.33 -4.53 -11.60
C PRO A 108 -12.43 -5.44 -12.47
N VAL A 109 -11.13 -5.37 -12.21
CA VAL A 109 -10.12 -6.24 -12.81
C VAL A 109 -9.50 -7.12 -11.76
N ALA A 110 -9.09 -6.53 -10.62
CA ALA A 110 -8.45 -7.25 -9.54
C ALA A 110 -8.61 -6.54 -8.20
N TYR A 111 -8.61 -7.35 -7.13
CA TYR A 111 -8.44 -6.86 -5.76
C TYR A 111 -7.41 -7.72 -5.03
N ASP A 112 -6.33 -7.10 -4.60
CA ASP A 112 -5.29 -7.77 -3.84
C ASP A 112 -5.43 -7.48 -2.35
N LEU A 113 -5.85 -8.48 -1.57
CA LEU A 113 -6.06 -8.36 -0.12
C LEU A 113 -4.76 -8.17 0.66
N ALA A 114 -3.63 -8.62 0.11
CA ALA A 114 -2.34 -8.53 0.80
C ALA A 114 -1.80 -7.10 0.79
N THR A 115 -1.88 -6.42 -0.34
CA THR A 115 -1.43 -5.03 -0.50
C THR A 115 -2.53 -4.01 -0.31
N GLY A 116 -3.78 -4.41 -0.50
CA GLY A 116 -4.94 -3.53 -0.50
C GLY A 116 -5.21 -2.84 -1.83
N PHE A 117 -4.44 -3.10 -2.90
CA PHE A 117 -4.66 -2.49 -4.21
C PHE A 117 -5.90 -3.02 -4.90
N GLY A 118 -6.63 -2.12 -5.58
CA GLY A 118 -7.70 -2.43 -6.50
C GLY A 118 -7.34 -2.00 -7.93
N LEU A 119 -7.67 -2.82 -8.90
CA LEU A 119 -7.56 -2.50 -10.32
C LEU A 119 -8.96 -2.47 -10.95
N LEU A 120 -9.21 -1.39 -11.69
CA LEU A 120 -10.44 -1.19 -12.46
C LEU A 120 -10.07 -0.98 -13.93
N ARG A 121 -11.00 -1.22 -14.84
CA ARG A 121 -10.88 -0.84 -16.24
C ARG A 121 -12.10 -0.06 -16.71
N ALA A 122 -11.87 1.13 -17.23
CA ALA A 122 -12.91 1.90 -17.88
C ALA A 122 -13.44 1.12 -19.10
N ILE A 123 -14.77 1.05 -19.24
CA ILE A 123 -15.40 0.33 -20.36
C ILE A 123 -15.30 1.15 -21.65
N LEU A 124 -15.28 2.47 -21.52
CA LEU A 124 -15.11 3.39 -22.65
C LEU A 124 -13.75 4.09 -22.57
N PRO A 125 -13.14 4.44 -23.69
CA PRO A 125 -11.84 5.14 -23.69
C PRO A 125 -11.87 6.44 -22.90
N LEU A 126 -10.87 6.63 -22.05
CA LEU A 126 -10.61 7.87 -21.32
C LEU A 126 -9.82 8.81 -22.23
N ARG A 127 -10.54 9.62 -23.03
CA ARG A 127 -9.91 10.52 -24.00
C ARG A 127 -9.11 11.63 -23.31
N GLY A 128 -7.91 11.90 -23.83
CA GLY A 128 -7.04 12.98 -23.31
C GLY A 128 -6.33 12.63 -22.01
N VAL A 129 -6.44 11.40 -21.52
CA VAL A 129 -5.77 10.93 -20.29
C VAL A 129 -4.53 10.11 -20.68
N THR A 130 -3.37 10.55 -20.22
CA THR A 130 -2.11 9.81 -20.37
C THR A 130 -1.81 9.06 -19.08
N PRO A 131 -1.52 7.74 -19.13
CA PRO A 131 -1.15 6.98 -17.96
C PRO A 131 0.09 7.55 -17.26
N VAL A 132 0.09 7.52 -15.91
CA VAL A 132 1.24 7.96 -15.13
C VAL A 132 2.30 6.86 -15.03
N PRO A 133 3.59 7.20 -15.02
CA PRO A 133 4.65 6.25 -14.73
C PRO A 133 4.64 5.85 -13.25
N LEU A 134 4.96 4.57 -12.98
CA LEU A 134 5.14 4.06 -11.62
C LEU A 134 6.55 4.40 -11.12
N GLY A 135 6.64 5.26 -10.11
CA GLY A 135 7.86 5.64 -9.43
C GLY A 135 8.30 4.63 -8.36
N SER A 136 9.19 5.03 -7.49
CA SER A 136 9.66 4.21 -6.35
C SER A 136 9.90 5.07 -5.12
N HIS A 137 9.57 4.51 -3.96
CA HIS A 137 9.82 5.13 -2.67
C HIS A 137 11.26 4.89 -2.15
N ALA A 138 12.08 4.11 -2.87
CA ALA A 138 13.40 3.67 -2.39
C ALA A 138 14.31 4.86 -2.01
N ASN A 139 14.31 5.90 -2.81
CA ASN A 139 15.14 7.10 -2.61
C ASN A 139 14.43 8.24 -1.88
N LEU A 140 13.16 8.06 -1.48
CA LEU A 140 12.43 9.08 -0.74
C LEU A 140 13.00 9.26 0.67
N LYS A 141 13.14 10.52 1.07
CA LYS A 141 13.61 10.93 2.40
C LYS A 141 12.50 11.69 3.13
N THR A 142 12.51 11.61 4.46
CA THR A 142 11.68 12.48 5.30
C THR A 142 11.93 13.94 4.96
N GLY A 143 10.86 14.71 4.76
CA GLY A 143 10.89 16.10 4.31
C GLY A 143 10.74 16.28 2.80
N ASP A 144 10.83 15.22 1.99
CA ASP A 144 10.60 15.34 0.54
C ASP A 144 9.19 15.84 0.26
N ALA A 145 9.11 16.88 -0.58
CA ALA A 145 7.85 17.45 -1.03
C ALA A 145 7.16 16.52 -2.05
N LEU A 146 5.90 16.25 -1.82
CA LEU A 146 5.05 15.36 -2.60
C LEU A 146 3.73 16.04 -2.94
N MET A 147 3.05 15.54 -3.97
CA MET A 147 1.71 15.99 -4.35
C MET A 147 0.73 14.83 -4.17
N ALA A 148 -0.33 15.05 -3.41
CA ALA A 148 -1.49 14.16 -3.36
C ALA A 148 -2.64 14.79 -4.15
N ALA A 149 -3.40 14.00 -4.90
CA ALA A 149 -4.50 14.49 -5.72
C ALA A 149 -5.77 13.67 -5.52
N VAL A 150 -6.92 14.34 -5.51
CA VAL A 150 -8.25 13.74 -5.43
C VAL A 150 -8.95 13.91 -6.77
N GLY A 151 -9.57 12.86 -7.26
CA GLY A 151 -10.29 12.89 -8.54
C GLY A 151 -11.76 13.26 -8.38
N GLY A 152 -12.43 13.48 -9.53
CA GLY A 152 -13.84 13.81 -9.60
C GLY A 152 -14.11 15.32 -9.70
N THR A 153 -15.38 15.71 -9.52
CA THR A 153 -15.86 17.10 -9.69
C THR A 153 -15.25 18.09 -8.72
N SER A 154 -14.80 17.63 -7.56
CA SER A 154 -14.13 18.44 -6.53
C SER A 154 -12.64 18.14 -6.48
N GLY A 155 -12.04 17.83 -7.63
CA GLY A 155 -10.63 17.44 -7.70
C GLY A 155 -9.71 18.43 -6.99
N ASP A 156 -9.24 18.03 -5.81
CA ASP A 156 -8.31 18.81 -4.99
C ASP A 156 -6.88 18.30 -5.19
N VAL A 157 -5.94 19.23 -5.20
CA VAL A 157 -4.51 18.93 -5.19
C VAL A 157 -3.90 19.54 -3.93
N ALA A 158 -3.19 18.76 -3.18
CA ALA A 158 -2.49 19.22 -1.98
C ALA A 158 -1.00 18.89 -2.05
N MET A 159 -0.18 19.87 -1.72
CA MET A 159 1.23 19.63 -1.42
C MET A 159 1.35 19.11 0.00
N THR A 160 2.07 18.03 0.14
CA THR A 160 2.34 17.35 1.40
C THR A 160 3.81 16.97 1.49
N GLN A 161 4.27 16.45 2.61
CA GLN A 161 5.64 15.98 2.79
C GLN A 161 5.67 14.58 3.35
N LEU A 162 6.66 13.79 2.94
CA LEU A 162 6.92 12.53 3.59
C LEU A 162 7.41 12.77 5.02
N VAL A 163 6.70 12.25 6.02
CA VAL A 163 7.10 12.39 7.43
C VAL A 163 7.64 11.10 8.03
N SER A 164 7.22 9.93 7.55
CA SER A 164 7.84 8.65 7.92
C SER A 164 7.61 7.56 6.88
N LYS A 165 8.48 6.56 6.91
CA LYS A 165 8.31 5.25 6.25
C LYS A 165 8.43 4.20 7.33
N ARG A 166 7.41 3.38 7.54
CA ARG A 166 7.41 2.35 8.60
C ARG A 166 6.42 1.24 8.27
N PRO A 167 6.54 0.06 8.92
CA PRO A 167 5.52 -0.97 8.85
C PRO A 167 4.16 -0.45 9.30
N PHE A 168 3.11 -1.05 8.76
CA PHE A 168 1.74 -0.76 9.15
C PHE A 168 0.94 -2.05 9.31
N SER A 169 0.33 -2.23 10.48
CA SER A 169 -0.63 -3.29 10.77
C SER A 169 -2.00 -2.69 11.00
N GLY A 170 -2.95 -3.00 10.12
CA GLY A 170 -4.35 -2.58 10.25
C GLY A 170 -5.12 -3.54 11.17
N TYR A 171 -6.15 -3.03 11.84
CA TYR A 171 -6.99 -3.82 12.76
C TYR A 171 -7.83 -4.91 12.05
N TRP A 172 -7.84 -4.97 10.71
CA TRP A 172 -8.68 -5.86 9.89
C TRP A 172 -7.91 -7.01 9.22
N GLU A 173 -6.93 -7.59 9.88
CA GLU A 173 -6.03 -8.63 9.34
C GLU A 173 -5.25 -8.12 8.11
N TYR A 174 -4.52 -7.04 8.31
CA TYR A 174 -3.73 -6.37 7.27
C TYR A 174 -2.35 -5.98 7.79
N HIS A 175 -1.32 -6.23 7.00
CA HIS A 175 0.05 -5.80 7.31
C HIS A 175 0.85 -5.57 6.02
N ILE A 176 1.61 -4.50 6.00
CA ILE A 176 2.64 -4.21 4.99
C ILE A 176 3.92 -3.75 5.68
N ASP A 177 5.05 -4.21 5.17
CA ASP A 177 6.38 -3.94 5.77
C ASP A 177 6.79 -2.48 5.63
N THR A 178 6.26 -1.78 4.66
CA THR A 178 6.51 -0.35 4.46
C THR A 178 5.25 0.34 3.99
N ALA A 179 4.81 1.35 4.73
CA ALA A 179 3.83 2.34 4.34
C ALA A 179 4.48 3.72 4.29
N LEU A 180 3.94 4.62 3.47
CA LEU A 180 4.37 6.02 3.38
C LEU A 180 3.39 6.88 4.17
N PHE A 181 3.90 7.68 5.08
CA PHE A 181 3.10 8.61 5.87
C PHE A 181 3.45 10.04 5.50
N THR A 182 2.42 10.83 5.23
CA THR A 182 2.58 12.24 4.82
C THR A 182 1.80 13.18 5.72
N SER A 183 2.23 14.44 5.79
CA SER A 183 1.54 15.54 6.47
C SER A 183 1.88 16.86 5.76
N PRO A 184 0.94 17.84 5.66
CA PRO A 184 -0.43 17.80 6.13
C PRO A 184 -1.30 16.80 5.39
N PRO A 185 -2.44 16.36 5.99
CA PRO A 185 -3.34 15.41 5.35
C PRO A 185 -4.18 16.06 4.24
N ILE A 186 -4.51 15.24 3.22
CA ILE A 186 -5.54 15.54 2.24
C ILE A 186 -6.87 14.89 2.68
N GLY A 187 -7.98 15.59 2.51
CA GLY A 187 -9.32 15.00 2.61
C GLY A 187 -9.59 14.04 1.46
N ASN A 188 -10.62 13.20 1.58
CA ASN A 188 -11.03 12.22 0.55
C ASN A 188 -9.85 11.36 0.03
N HIS A 189 -8.96 11.00 0.94
CA HIS A 189 -7.71 10.29 0.66
C HIS A 189 -7.87 8.89 0.07
N SER A 190 -9.08 8.28 0.14
CA SER A 190 -9.34 6.93 -0.33
C SER A 190 -9.03 6.77 -1.82
N GLY A 191 -7.98 6.03 -2.16
CA GLY A 191 -7.53 5.84 -3.53
C GLY A 191 -6.79 7.03 -4.16
N ALA A 192 -6.57 8.11 -3.42
CA ALA A 192 -5.85 9.30 -3.90
C ALA A 192 -4.39 8.95 -4.23
N PRO A 193 -3.90 9.25 -5.45
CA PRO A 193 -2.51 9.03 -5.79
C PRO A 193 -1.58 10.03 -5.11
N LEU A 194 -0.37 9.55 -4.77
CA LEU A 194 0.75 10.33 -4.27
C LEU A 194 1.85 10.38 -5.31
N PHE A 195 2.29 11.57 -5.69
CA PHE A 195 3.28 11.80 -6.74
C PHE A 195 4.55 12.47 -6.20
N ASN A 196 5.69 12.14 -6.81
CA ASN A 196 6.91 12.93 -6.65
C ASN A 196 6.91 14.14 -7.61
N GLN A 197 7.94 14.98 -7.51
CA GLN A 197 8.11 16.18 -8.33
C GLN A 197 8.27 15.91 -9.83
N ARG A 198 8.50 14.64 -10.25
CA ARG A 198 8.56 14.23 -11.65
C ARG A 198 7.21 13.72 -12.17
N GLY A 199 6.15 13.78 -11.36
CA GLY A 199 4.83 13.25 -11.69
C GLY A 199 4.77 11.72 -11.73
N GLU A 200 5.74 11.03 -11.11
CA GLU A 200 5.72 9.57 -10.97
C GLU A 200 4.90 9.17 -9.76
N LEU A 201 4.05 8.17 -9.93
CA LEU A 201 3.20 7.63 -8.87
C LEU A 201 4.02 6.86 -7.84
N LEU A 202 3.90 7.24 -6.58
CA LEU A 202 4.63 6.63 -5.46
C LEU A 202 3.76 5.76 -4.57
N GLY A 203 2.48 6.09 -4.44
CA GLY A 203 1.58 5.36 -3.56
C GLY A 203 0.11 5.72 -3.78
N ILE A 204 -0.76 4.93 -3.14
CA ILE A 204 -2.21 5.10 -3.16
C ILE A 204 -2.71 5.31 -1.74
N GLY A 205 -3.48 6.37 -1.53
CA GLY A 205 -4.05 6.76 -0.25
C GLY A 205 -5.01 5.71 0.30
N SER A 206 -4.82 5.36 1.56
CA SER A 206 -5.63 4.35 2.24
C SER A 206 -6.30 4.90 3.49
N LEU A 207 -5.57 5.61 4.36
CA LEU A 207 -6.08 6.03 5.65
C LEU A 207 -5.73 7.49 5.99
N PHE A 208 -6.60 8.10 6.80
CA PHE A 208 -6.22 9.19 7.67
C PHE A 208 -5.63 8.63 8.96
N VAL A 209 -4.55 9.20 9.47
CA VAL A 209 -3.91 8.81 10.71
C VAL A 209 -3.63 10.04 11.58
N GLY A 210 -3.73 9.88 12.90
CA GLY A 210 -3.41 10.95 13.87
C GLY A 210 -1.93 11.02 14.23
N ASP A 211 -1.14 10.02 13.86
CA ASP A 211 0.23 9.75 14.30
C ASP A 211 1.19 9.50 13.13
N ALA A 212 1.10 10.31 12.06
CA ALA A 212 1.90 10.10 10.85
C ALA A 212 3.41 10.01 11.10
N MET A 213 3.94 10.59 12.17
CA MET A 213 5.34 10.47 12.57
C MET A 213 5.66 9.18 13.35
N GLY A 214 4.66 8.38 13.72
CA GLY A 214 4.80 7.18 14.55
C GLY A 214 4.18 7.33 15.92
N GLU A 215 4.20 6.25 16.71
CA GLU A 215 3.59 6.21 18.02
C GLU A 215 4.08 7.34 18.94
N ASN A 216 3.16 7.86 19.75
CA ASN A 216 3.40 8.94 20.71
C ASN A 216 3.91 10.27 20.08
N ARG A 217 3.76 10.43 18.76
CA ARG A 217 4.08 11.66 18.05
C ARG A 217 2.85 12.12 17.26
N PRO A 218 1.88 12.78 17.90
CA PRO A 218 0.65 13.21 17.27
C PRO A 218 0.97 14.20 16.15
N LEU A 219 0.69 13.79 14.92
CA LEU A 219 0.77 14.59 13.72
C LEU A 219 -0.27 14.06 12.73
N PRO A 220 -1.36 14.82 12.48
CA PRO A 220 -2.35 14.38 11.49
C PRO A 220 -1.72 14.22 10.10
N GLY A 221 -2.08 13.13 9.43
CA GLY A 221 -1.54 12.83 8.11
C GLY A 221 -2.35 11.75 7.39
N ASN A 222 -1.80 11.29 6.27
CA ASN A 222 -2.35 10.17 5.54
C ASN A 222 -1.32 9.04 5.43
N MET A 223 -1.83 7.81 5.34
CA MET A 223 -1.07 6.63 5.01
C MET A 223 -1.32 6.22 3.57
N PHE A 224 -0.24 6.01 2.82
CA PHE A 224 -0.25 5.56 1.45
C PHE A 224 0.41 4.19 1.32
N VAL A 225 -0.19 3.32 0.50
CA VAL A 225 0.39 2.02 0.13
C VAL A 225 1.36 2.25 -1.04
N PRO A 226 2.66 1.93 -0.91
CA PRO A 226 3.65 2.21 -1.95
C PRO A 226 3.43 1.37 -3.20
N VAL A 227 3.54 1.97 -4.39
CA VAL A 227 3.39 1.25 -5.67
C VAL A 227 4.53 0.26 -5.95
N ASP A 228 5.61 0.31 -5.18
CA ASP A 228 6.63 -0.73 -5.21
C ASP A 228 6.07 -2.11 -4.87
N LEU A 229 5.02 -2.19 -4.05
CA LEU A 229 4.30 -3.43 -3.76
C LEU A 229 3.43 -3.91 -4.93
N LEU A 230 3.00 -3.00 -5.81
CA LEU A 230 2.21 -3.34 -7.00
C LEU A 230 3.06 -3.95 -8.12
N LYS A 231 4.25 -3.39 -8.35
CA LYS A 231 5.09 -3.75 -9.50
C LYS A 231 5.29 -5.26 -9.68
N PRO A 232 5.66 -6.04 -8.64
CA PRO A 232 5.90 -7.48 -8.79
C PRO A 232 4.62 -8.30 -9.00
N ILE A 233 3.46 -7.77 -8.66
CA ILE A 233 2.19 -8.51 -8.70
C ILE A 233 1.22 -8.01 -9.78
N LEU A 234 1.50 -6.90 -10.46
CA LEU A 234 0.58 -6.25 -11.40
C LEU A 234 0.12 -7.19 -12.53
N ALA A 235 1.05 -7.92 -13.14
CA ALA A 235 0.73 -8.86 -14.21
C ALA A 235 -0.14 -10.02 -13.70
N GLU A 236 0.18 -10.58 -12.54
CA GLU A 236 -0.60 -11.64 -11.91
C GLU A 236 -2.02 -11.15 -11.56
N MET A 237 -2.14 -9.96 -10.97
CA MET A 237 -3.43 -9.36 -10.66
C MET A 237 -4.30 -9.20 -11.90
N GLN A 238 -3.75 -8.73 -13.01
CA GLN A 238 -4.50 -8.56 -14.26
C GLN A 238 -4.97 -9.90 -14.86
N GLN A 239 -4.20 -10.96 -14.67
CA GLN A 239 -4.49 -12.30 -15.23
C GLN A 239 -5.46 -13.10 -14.37
N THR A 240 -5.34 -13.00 -13.03
CA THR A 240 -6.02 -13.90 -12.09
C THR A 240 -7.02 -13.19 -11.16
N GLY A 241 -7.10 -11.86 -11.24
CA GLY A 241 -7.96 -11.05 -10.38
C GLY A 241 -7.41 -10.76 -8.98
N SER A 242 -6.21 -11.30 -8.63
CA SER A 242 -5.57 -11.11 -7.33
C SER A 242 -4.11 -11.56 -7.42
N SER A 243 -3.31 -11.37 -6.38
CA SER A 243 -2.00 -12.03 -6.28
C SER A 243 -2.08 -13.30 -5.42
N ARG A 244 -1.07 -14.18 -5.58
CA ARG A 244 -0.90 -15.33 -4.70
C ARG A 244 -0.74 -14.94 -3.22
N LEU A 245 -0.22 -13.73 -2.94
CA LEU A 245 -0.06 -13.22 -1.59
C LEU A 245 -1.40 -13.01 -0.86
N SER A 246 -2.50 -12.86 -1.61
CA SER A 246 -3.84 -12.76 -1.06
C SER A 246 -4.45 -14.11 -0.66
N ARG A 247 -3.82 -15.23 -1.06
CA ARG A 247 -4.21 -16.59 -0.65
C ARG A 247 -3.60 -16.91 0.71
N ARG A 248 -4.17 -16.36 1.75
CA ARG A 248 -3.70 -16.53 3.12
C ARG A 248 -4.86 -16.80 4.06
N PRO A 249 -4.63 -17.47 5.19
CA PRO A 249 -5.65 -17.71 6.19
C PRO A 249 -6.33 -16.41 6.62
N TRP A 250 -7.65 -16.43 6.66
CA TRP A 250 -8.46 -15.36 7.22
C TRP A 250 -9.33 -15.93 8.35
N LEU A 251 -9.31 -15.30 9.49
CA LEU A 251 -10.03 -15.72 10.68
C LEU A 251 -11.35 -14.96 10.88
N GLY A 252 -11.41 -13.72 10.42
CA GLY A 252 -12.56 -12.84 10.60
C GLY A 252 -12.51 -12.03 11.89
N VAL A 253 -11.31 -11.58 12.27
CA VAL A 253 -11.07 -10.88 13.53
C VAL A 253 -10.71 -9.42 13.26
N THR A 254 -11.29 -8.52 14.04
CA THR A 254 -10.82 -7.14 14.17
C THR A 254 -10.06 -7.03 15.49
N SER A 255 -8.80 -6.67 15.44
CA SER A 255 -7.91 -6.68 16.61
C SER A 255 -7.24 -5.32 16.81
N SER A 256 -6.91 -5.00 18.06
CA SER A 256 -6.11 -3.82 18.40
C SER A 256 -4.87 -4.25 19.21
N GLU A 257 -3.83 -3.43 19.10
CA GLU A 257 -2.63 -3.58 19.91
C GLU A 257 -2.64 -2.54 21.01
N GLN A 258 -2.58 -2.97 22.27
CA GLN A 258 -2.51 -2.10 23.45
C GLN A 258 -1.68 -2.76 24.54
N GLY A 259 -0.70 -2.03 25.06
CA GLY A 259 0.13 -2.50 26.18
C GLY A 259 0.86 -3.82 25.91
N GLY A 260 1.33 -4.04 24.67
CA GLY A 260 2.00 -5.28 24.28
C GLY A 260 1.05 -6.49 24.26
N ARG A 261 -0.22 -6.28 23.95
CA ARG A 261 -1.25 -7.33 23.85
C ARG A 261 -2.09 -7.16 22.62
N VAL A 262 -2.47 -8.27 22.01
CA VAL A 262 -3.40 -8.32 20.88
C VAL A 262 -4.81 -8.57 21.43
N ASN A 263 -5.65 -7.53 21.41
CA ASN A 263 -7.02 -7.58 21.90
C ASN A 263 -7.99 -7.77 20.75
N VAL A 264 -8.95 -8.68 20.90
CA VAL A 264 -10.05 -8.90 19.97
C VAL A 264 -11.10 -7.82 20.18
N VAL A 265 -11.24 -6.90 19.23
CA VAL A 265 -12.22 -5.80 19.29
C VAL A 265 -13.58 -6.25 18.74
N ARG A 266 -13.56 -7.04 17.68
CA ARG A 266 -14.77 -7.56 17.03
C ARG A 266 -14.48 -8.87 16.31
N VAL A 267 -15.45 -9.75 16.32
CA VAL A 267 -15.44 -10.97 15.50
C VAL A 267 -16.53 -10.86 14.43
N THR A 268 -16.17 -11.11 13.18
CA THR A 268 -17.11 -11.08 12.06
C THR A 268 -18.13 -12.22 12.22
N ARG A 269 -19.40 -11.92 12.05
CA ARG A 269 -20.48 -12.94 12.13
C ARG A 269 -20.22 -14.07 11.12
N ASP A 270 -20.49 -15.30 11.54
CA ASP A 270 -20.31 -16.51 10.73
C ASP A 270 -18.90 -16.71 10.18
N SER A 271 -17.90 -16.01 10.76
CA SER A 271 -16.48 -16.22 10.42
C SER A 271 -15.91 -17.46 11.10
N PRO A 272 -14.75 -17.96 10.64
CA PRO A 272 -14.04 -19.05 11.31
C PRO A 272 -13.81 -18.79 12.81
N ALA A 273 -13.39 -17.58 13.18
CA ALA A 273 -13.18 -17.19 14.57
C ALA A 273 -14.47 -17.22 15.38
N SER A 274 -15.60 -16.76 14.81
CA SER A 274 -16.92 -16.83 15.45
C SER A 274 -17.36 -18.26 15.70
N GLN A 275 -17.18 -19.14 14.72
CA GLN A 275 -17.54 -20.57 14.84
C GLN A 275 -16.69 -21.31 15.89
N ALA A 276 -15.43 -20.89 16.07
CA ALA A 276 -14.53 -21.45 17.09
C ALA A 276 -14.79 -20.89 18.53
N GLY A 277 -15.72 -19.93 18.68
CA GLY A 277 -16.06 -19.36 19.98
C GLY A 277 -15.15 -18.21 20.43
N LEU A 278 -14.38 -17.60 19.52
CA LEU A 278 -13.66 -16.36 19.79
C LEU A 278 -14.66 -15.20 19.92
N ALA A 279 -14.47 -14.34 20.91
CA ALA A 279 -15.37 -13.25 21.21
C ALA A 279 -14.65 -11.90 21.34
N ALA A 280 -15.39 -10.80 21.19
CA ALA A 280 -14.89 -9.47 21.51
C ALA A 280 -14.52 -9.39 23.00
N GLY A 281 -13.37 -8.78 23.31
CA GLY A 281 -12.81 -8.70 24.66
C GLY A 281 -11.77 -9.77 24.96
N ASP A 282 -11.67 -10.83 24.16
CA ASP A 282 -10.62 -11.83 24.30
C ASP A 282 -9.25 -11.24 23.98
N VAL A 283 -8.20 -11.80 24.61
CA VAL A 283 -6.81 -11.44 24.34
C VAL A 283 -6.09 -12.61 23.70
N VAL A 284 -5.51 -12.40 22.52
CA VAL A 284 -4.69 -13.43 21.85
C VAL A 284 -3.31 -13.44 22.48
N LEU A 285 -2.93 -14.57 23.07
CA LEU A 285 -1.66 -14.77 23.76
C LEU A 285 -0.62 -15.48 22.88
N ALA A 286 -1.07 -16.43 22.04
CA ALA A 286 -0.19 -17.20 21.15
C ALA A 286 -0.93 -17.69 19.91
N VAL A 287 -0.17 -17.93 18.83
CA VAL A 287 -0.57 -18.64 17.62
C VAL A 287 0.29 -19.89 17.53
N ASP A 288 -0.33 -21.07 17.43
CA ASP A 288 0.33 -22.39 17.38
C ASP A 288 1.41 -22.58 18.48
N GLY A 289 1.10 -22.07 19.69
CA GLY A 289 2.00 -22.11 20.84
C GLY A 289 3.08 -21.03 20.86
N ALA A 290 3.27 -20.27 19.79
CA ALA A 290 4.23 -19.17 19.73
C ALA A 290 3.58 -17.86 20.19
N LYS A 291 4.12 -17.25 21.25
CA LYS A 291 3.61 -15.99 21.84
C LYS A 291 3.53 -14.88 20.81
N VAL A 292 2.52 -14.00 20.98
CA VAL A 292 2.33 -12.77 20.23
C VAL A 292 2.07 -11.60 21.18
N ALA A 293 2.64 -10.45 20.83
CA ALA A 293 2.49 -9.21 21.58
C ALA A 293 2.02 -8.05 20.68
N THR A 294 2.23 -8.17 19.36
CA THR A 294 1.90 -7.15 18.36
C THR A 294 0.97 -7.69 17.29
N LEU A 295 0.25 -6.81 16.59
CA LEU A 295 -0.56 -7.18 15.43
C LEU A 295 0.30 -7.77 14.31
N GLU A 296 1.50 -7.24 14.10
CA GLU A 296 2.44 -7.77 13.11
C GLU A 296 2.79 -9.22 13.41
N GLU A 297 3.21 -9.54 14.65
CA GLU A 297 3.53 -10.92 15.05
C GLU A 297 2.34 -11.86 14.91
N PHE A 298 1.15 -11.39 15.32
CA PHE A 298 -0.09 -12.14 15.18
C PHE A 298 -0.36 -12.49 13.72
N TYR A 299 -0.39 -11.50 12.83
CA TYR A 299 -0.70 -11.72 11.42
C TYR A 299 0.36 -12.54 10.72
N ARG A 300 1.67 -12.28 10.96
CA ARG A 300 2.74 -13.06 10.35
C ARG A 300 2.67 -14.54 10.72
N LYS A 301 2.33 -14.85 11.98
CA LYS A 301 2.19 -16.25 12.42
C LYS A 301 0.95 -16.92 11.81
N VAL A 302 -0.19 -16.25 11.77
CA VAL A 302 -1.39 -16.76 11.08
C VAL A 302 -1.12 -17.01 9.60
N TRP A 303 -0.42 -16.10 8.93
CA TRP A 303 -0.11 -16.23 7.48
C TRP A 303 1.13 -17.06 7.17
N ALA A 304 1.81 -17.61 8.16
CA ALA A 304 2.86 -18.61 7.96
C ALA A 304 2.30 -19.98 7.52
N HIS A 305 1.01 -20.21 7.69
CA HIS A 305 0.32 -21.38 7.18
C HIS A 305 0.28 -21.35 5.64
N PRO A 306 0.67 -22.46 4.98
CA PRO A 306 0.81 -22.48 3.53
C PRO A 306 -0.52 -22.45 2.77
N ASN A 307 -1.63 -22.89 3.39
CA ASN A 307 -2.94 -22.94 2.77
C ASN A 307 -3.92 -22.02 3.48
N PRO A 308 -4.82 -21.37 2.74
CA PRO A 308 -5.79 -20.45 3.34
C PRO A 308 -6.85 -21.12 4.22
N ASP A 309 -7.02 -22.43 4.11
CA ASP A 309 -7.98 -23.26 4.87
C ASP A 309 -7.33 -24.14 5.95
N ASP A 310 -6.08 -23.86 6.29
CA ASP A 310 -5.37 -24.54 7.36
C ASP A 310 -6.01 -24.26 8.73
N GLU A 311 -5.81 -25.18 9.67
CA GLU A 311 -6.18 -24.99 11.06
C GLU A 311 -5.15 -24.16 11.80
N VAL A 312 -5.62 -23.08 12.44
CA VAL A 312 -4.81 -22.17 13.26
C VAL A 312 -5.22 -22.33 14.72
N LYS A 313 -4.27 -22.60 15.61
CA LYS A 313 -4.54 -22.71 17.06
C LYS A 313 -4.24 -21.39 17.75
N LEU A 314 -5.26 -20.77 18.30
CA LEU A 314 -5.09 -19.56 19.11
C LEU A 314 -5.16 -19.92 20.60
N THR A 315 -4.11 -19.57 21.36
CA THR A 315 -4.20 -19.51 22.80
C THR A 315 -4.73 -18.13 23.17
N VAL A 316 -5.85 -18.08 23.86
CA VAL A 316 -6.55 -16.85 24.19
C VAL A 316 -6.86 -16.76 25.69
N LEU A 317 -6.92 -15.56 26.22
CA LEU A 317 -7.49 -15.27 27.52
C LEU A 317 -8.93 -14.82 27.33
N GLN A 318 -9.90 -15.61 27.82
CA GLN A 318 -11.34 -15.33 27.82
C GLN A 318 -11.80 -15.12 29.28
N GLY A 319 -12.06 -13.87 29.65
CA GLY A 319 -12.28 -13.54 31.07
C GLY A 319 -11.06 -13.88 31.93
N ALA A 320 -11.17 -14.85 32.85
CA ALA A 320 -10.07 -15.32 33.67
C ALA A 320 -9.42 -16.63 33.15
N ASP A 321 -9.96 -17.24 32.12
CA ASP A 321 -9.55 -18.56 31.65
C ASP A 321 -8.63 -18.46 30.44
N VAL A 322 -7.54 -19.23 30.45
CA VAL A 322 -6.71 -19.43 29.27
C VAL A 322 -7.21 -20.66 28.51
N LYS A 323 -7.56 -20.48 27.24
CA LYS A 323 -8.12 -21.54 26.38
C LYS A 323 -7.33 -21.61 25.07
N THR A 324 -7.35 -22.80 24.47
CA THR A 324 -6.87 -22.98 23.11
C THR A 324 -8.07 -23.22 22.19
N LEU A 325 -8.24 -22.35 21.20
CA LEU A 325 -9.25 -22.44 20.17
C LEU A 325 -8.60 -22.94 18.89
N THR A 326 -9.16 -23.98 18.26
CA THR A 326 -8.76 -24.43 16.93
C THR A 326 -9.68 -23.80 15.92
N ILE A 327 -9.13 -22.96 15.04
CA ILE A 327 -9.89 -22.20 14.05
C ILE A 327 -9.51 -22.73 12.66
N ARG A 328 -10.48 -23.28 11.94
CA ARG A 328 -10.29 -23.62 10.54
C ARG A 328 -10.47 -22.36 9.69
N ALA A 329 -9.35 -21.79 9.26
CA ALA A 329 -9.31 -20.57 8.46
C ALA A 329 -9.96 -20.78 7.07
N VAL A 330 -10.19 -19.68 6.34
CA VAL A 330 -10.70 -19.72 4.97
C VAL A 330 -10.00 -18.67 4.10
N ASP A 331 -10.04 -18.86 2.79
CA ASP A 331 -9.71 -17.80 1.86
C ASP A 331 -10.80 -16.72 1.93
N ARG A 332 -10.44 -15.52 2.39
CA ARG A 332 -11.39 -14.41 2.53
C ARG A 332 -12.15 -14.10 1.24
N ARG A 333 -11.55 -14.32 0.06
CA ARG A 333 -12.21 -14.08 -1.23
C ARG A 333 -13.46 -14.93 -1.44
N ASN A 334 -13.50 -16.12 -0.82
CA ASN A 334 -14.65 -17.01 -0.89
C ASN A 334 -15.83 -16.55 -0.02
N THR A 335 -15.60 -15.58 0.87
CA THR A 335 -16.64 -15.02 1.76
C THR A 335 -17.31 -13.76 1.21
N MET A 336 -16.78 -13.23 0.09
CA MET A 336 -17.28 -12.01 -0.54
C MET A 336 -18.27 -12.32 -1.64
N ILE A 337 -19.26 -11.44 -1.79
CA ILE A 337 -20.17 -11.50 -2.93
C ILE A 337 -19.38 -11.09 -4.19
N LYS A 338 -19.39 -11.98 -5.18
CA LYS A 338 -18.82 -11.65 -6.50
C LYS A 338 -19.86 -10.86 -7.27
N PRO A 339 -19.51 -9.69 -7.83
CA PRO A 339 -20.42 -8.91 -8.66
C PRO A 339 -20.90 -9.74 -9.84
N ALA A 340 -22.17 -9.57 -10.23
CA ALA A 340 -22.70 -10.19 -11.43
C ALA A 340 -22.00 -9.62 -12.67
N GLY A 341 -21.40 -10.48 -13.50
CA GLY A 341 -20.76 -10.07 -14.76
C GLY A 341 -19.22 -9.94 -14.74
N ILE A 342 -18.59 -10.54 -13.75
CA ILE A 342 -17.12 -10.74 -13.77
C ILE A 342 -16.80 -12.21 -13.91
#